data_d0eb88858b488d519302b56997a9f8bd
#
_entry.id   d0eb88858b488d519302b56997a9f8bd
#
_cell.length_a   1.000
_cell.length_b   1.000
_cell.length_c   1.000
_cell.angle_alpha   90.00
_cell.angle_beta   90.00
_cell.angle_gamma   90.00
#
_symmetry.space_group_name_H-M   'P 1'
#
loop_
_entity.id
_entity.type
_entity.pdbx_description
1 polymer ?
#
loop_
_entity_poly.entity_id
_entity_poly.type
_entity_poly.pdbx_seq_one_letter_code
_entity_poly.pdbx_strand_id
1 'polypeptide(L)'
;MQKDSNIKDAERTGTISLPVVRANPFGENISAEKAYRRAERIAAAIYILTRHVSDSDTLKSRARESSHILLHDVLGLRSGFRMESGSDAISSIHARVREMISTVQLLSVAGYSSKENTGMVTRALEELSQFVDSASTTTLSERTVFTREDLLIDQASV
;
A
#
# COMPACT_ATOMS: atom_id res chain seq x y z
N MET A 1 -30.89 -14.05 -29.06
CA MET A 1 -30.94 -14.73 -27.76
C MET A 1 -29.58 -15.36 -27.53
N GLN A 2 -28.63 -14.57 -26.97
CA GLN A 2 -27.32 -15.05 -26.58
C GLN A 2 -26.92 -14.24 -25.35
N LYS A 3 -27.12 -14.83 -24.19
CA LYS A 3 -26.77 -14.29 -22.87
C LYS A 3 -26.04 -15.36 -22.06
N ASP A 4 -25.07 -14.91 -21.29
CA ASP A 4 -24.56 -15.57 -20.12
C ASP A 4 -23.50 -16.66 -20.31
N SER A 5 -22.28 -16.24 -20.68
CA SER A 5 -21.11 -17.10 -20.48
C SER A 5 -19.86 -16.39 -19.89
N ASN A 6 -20.01 -15.19 -19.30
CA ASN A 6 -18.83 -14.40 -18.90
C ASN A 6 -18.68 -14.16 -17.38
N ILE A 7 -19.42 -14.92 -16.54
CA ILE A 7 -19.34 -14.74 -15.07
C ILE A 7 -18.58 -15.88 -14.37
N LYS A 8 -18.28 -16.99 -15.07
CA LYS A 8 -17.73 -18.19 -14.44
C LYS A 8 -16.20 -18.26 -14.34
N ASP A 9 -15.45 -17.40 -15.02
CA ASP A 9 -13.98 -17.49 -15.03
C ASP A 9 -13.27 -16.62 -13.99
N ALA A 10 -13.99 -15.74 -13.29
CA ALA A 10 -13.42 -14.89 -12.25
C ALA A 10 -13.20 -15.60 -10.90
N GLU A 11 -13.78 -16.78 -10.70
CA GLU A 11 -13.70 -17.47 -9.40
C GLU A 11 -12.48 -18.41 -9.26
N ARG A 12 -11.64 -18.55 -10.29
CA ARG A 12 -10.60 -19.60 -10.31
C ARG A 12 -9.19 -19.16 -9.94
N THR A 13 -8.90 -17.88 -9.80
CA THR A 13 -7.50 -17.43 -9.59
C THR A 13 -7.23 -16.65 -8.32
N GLY A 14 -8.15 -16.51 -7.38
CA GLY A 14 -7.87 -15.86 -6.07
C GLY A 14 -7.17 -14.50 -6.13
N THR A 15 -7.06 -13.89 -7.31
CA THR A 15 -6.43 -12.58 -7.49
C THR A 15 -7.46 -11.50 -7.23
N ILE A 16 -7.22 -10.68 -6.20
CA ILE A 16 -8.03 -9.48 -5.95
C ILE A 16 -7.78 -8.49 -7.10
N SER A 17 -8.76 -8.37 -8.00
CA SER A 17 -8.73 -7.37 -9.07
C SER A 17 -9.49 -6.13 -8.62
N LEU A 18 -8.76 -5.04 -8.43
CA LEU A 18 -9.36 -3.73 -8.14
C LEU A 18 -9.56 -2.95 -9.45
N PRO A 19 -10.64 -2.15 -9.57
CA PRO A 19 -10.88 -1.36 -10.76
C PRO A 19 -9.77 -0.35 -11.01
N VAL A 20 -9.47 -0.08 -12.27
CA VAL A 20 -8.52 0.98 -12.65
C VAL A 20 -9.19 2.33 -12.45
N VAL A 21 -8.71 3.09 -11.50
CA VAL A 21 -9.16 4.46 -11.23
C VAL A 21 -8.42 5.42 -12.17
N ARG A 22 -9.16 6.26 -12.90
CA ARG A 22 -8.58 7.24 -13.83
C ARG A 22 -7.99 8.46 -13.12
N ALA A 23 -8.51 8.80 -11.94
CA ALA A 23 -7.95 9.88 -11.14
C ALA A 23 -6.62 9.44 -10.52
N ASN A 24 -5.54 10.11 -10.87
CA ASN A 24 -4.22 9.86 -10.32
C ASN A 24 -3.76 11.08 -9.50
N PRO A 25 -3.91 11.07 -8.17
CA PRO A 25 -3.48 12.17 -7.32
C PRO A 25 -1.96 12.24 -7.13
N PHE A 26 -1.22 11.23 -7.62
CA PHE A 26 0.23 11.11 -7.43
C PHE A 26 1.04 11.76 -8.55
N GLY A 27 0.39 12.09 -9.70
CA GLY A 27 1.08 12.66 -10.84
C GLY A 27 2.23 11.77 -11.33
N GLU A 28 3.44 12.32 -11.34
CA GLU A 28 4.66 11.59 -11.72
C GLU A 28 5.31 10.82 -10.57
N ASN A 29 4.75 10.87 -9.36
CA ASN A 29 5.26 10.14 -8.20
C ASN A 29 4.85 8.66 -8.25
N ILE A 30 5.51 7.91 -9.13
CA ILE A 30 5.25 6.49 -9.39
C ILE A 30 5.44 5.64 -8.12
N SER A 31 6.40 5.98 -7.27
CA SER A 31 6.64 5.25 -6.02
C SER A 31 5.48 5.39 -5.05
N ALA A 32 4.93 6.59 -4.89
CA ALA A 32 3.76 6.81 -4.04
C ALA A 32 2.52 6.09 -4.60
N GLU A 33 2.31 6.10 -5.91
CA GLU A 33 1.23 5.34 -6.56
C GLU A 33 1.38 3.84 -6.30
N LYS A 34 2.58 3.28 -6.44
CA LYS A 34 2.86 1.87 -6.16
C LYS A 34 2.61 1.51 -4.69
N ALA A 35 2.99 2.39 -3.75
CA ALA A 35 2.70 2.21 -2.33
C ALA A 35 1.18 2.20 -2.07
N TYR A 36 0.45 3.12 -2.68
CA TYR A 36 -1.00 3.21 -2.53
C TYR A 36 -1.71 1.95 -3.05
N ARG A 37 -1.32 1.45 -4.22
CA ARG A 37 -1.89 0.21 -4.77
C ARG A 37 -1.61 -1.02 -3.90
N ARG A 38 -0.47 -1.06 -3.21
CA ARG A 38 -0.18 -2.11 -2.22
C ARG A 38 -1.12 -1.99 -1.01
N ALA A 39 -1.31 -0.76 -0.51
CA ALA A 39 -2.23 -0.48 0.59
C ALA A 39 -3.70 -0.84 0.22
N GLU A 40 -4.15 -0.56 -1.00
CA GLU A 40 -5.47 -0.97 -1.49
C GLU A 40 -5.67 -2.49 -1.44
N ARG A 41 -4.67 -3.26 -1.87
CA ARG A 41 -4.74 -4.74 -1.82
C ARG A 41 -4.78 -5.25 -0.38
N ILE A 42 -4.02 -4.63 0.51
CA ILE A 42 -4.03 -4.95 1.94
C ILE A 42 -5.41 -4.64 2.52
N ALA A 43 -5.99 -3.49 2.23
CA ALA A 43 -7.33 -3.13 2.67
C ALA A 43 -8.38 -4.14 2.18
N ALA A 44 -8.34 -4.51 0.90
CA ALA A 44 -9.21 -5.53 0.34
C ALA A 44 -9.04 -6.89 1.06
N ALA A 45 -7.82 -7.30 1.36
CA ALA A 45 -7.54 -8.52 2.10
C ALA A 45 -8.13 -8.46 3.53
N ILE A 46 -8.04 -7.32 4.22
CA ILE A 46 -8.66 -7.12 5.54
C ILE A 46 -10.19 -7.28 5.46
N TYR A 47 -10.84 -6.74 4.43
CA TYR A 47 -12.29 -6.92 4.24
C TYR A 47 -12.67 -8.37 4.01
N ILE A 48 -11.88 -9.13 3.24
CA ILE A 48 -12.09 -10.56 3.02
C ILE A 48 -11.89 -11.33 4.33
N LEU A 49 -10.79 -11.09 5.05
CA LEU A 49 -10.49 -11.72 6.33
C LEU A 49 -11.60 -11.54 7.37
N THR A 50 -12.20 -10.35 7.38
CA THR A 50 -13.20 -9.97 8.39
C THR A 50 -14.64 -10.19 7.97
N ARG A 51 -14.91 -10.74 6.77
CA ARG A 51 -16.29 -10.85 6.26
C ARG A 51 -17.18 -11.74 7.11
N HIS A 52 -16.62 -12.78 7.74
CA HIS A 52 -17.33 -13.73 8.59
C HIS A 52 -17.38 -13.33 10.07
N VAL A 53 -16.68 -12.27 10.45
CA VAL A 53 -16.70 -11.75 11.81
C VAL A 53 -18.01 -10.97 12.03
N SER A 54 -18.61 -11.12 13.22
CA SER A 54 -19.84 -10.40 13.57
C SER A 54 -19.65 -8.89 13.46
N ASP A 55 -20.69 -8.18 13.05
CA ASP A 55 -20.69 -6.71 12.99
C ASP A 55 -20.60 -6.06 14.37
N SER A 56 -21.00 -6.78 15.41
CA SER A 56 -20.88 -6.35 16.81
C SER A 56 -19.45 -6.51 17.37
N ASP A 57 -18.56 -7.22 16.68
CA ASP A 57 -17.20 -7.43 17.15
C ASP A 57 -16.31 -6.22 16.82
N THR A 58 -15.70 -5.68 17.85
CA THR A 58 -14.84 -4.49 17.75
C THR A 58 -13.57 -4.76 16.94
N LEU A 59 -13.07 -6.01 16.87
CA LEU A 59 -11.92 -6.36 16.03
C LEU A 59 -12.22 -6.15 14.54
N LYS A 60 -13.44 -6.46 14.09
CA LYS A 60 -13.87 -6.24 12.71
C LYS A 60 -13.82 -4.77 12.34
N SER A 61 -14.50 -3.93 13.12
CA SER A 61 -14.56 -2.49 12.86
C SER A 61 -13.15 -1.86 12.92
N ARG A 62 -12.37 -2.22 13.94
CA ARG A 62 -11.01 -1.70 14.11
C ARG A 62 -10.07 -2.10 12.96
N ALA A 63 -10.11 -3.37 12.52
CA ALA A 63 -9.30 -3.83 11.38
C ALA A 63 -9.63 -3.05 10.10
N ARG A 64 -10.92 -2.86 9.81
CA ARG A 64 -11.38 -2.11 8.64
C ARG A 64 -11.05 -0.63 8.72
N GLU A 65 -11.28 0.00 9.86
CA GLU A 65 -10.93 1.40 10.10
C GLU A 65 -9.43 1.64 9.91
N SER A 66 -8.58 0.81 10.53
CA SER A 66 -7.12 0.91 10.36
C SER A 66 -6.69 0.75 8.91
N SER A 67 -7.38 -0.08 8.11
CA SER A 67 -7.08 -0.21 6.68
C SER A 67 -7.41 1.05 5.89
N HIS A 68 -8.48 1.76 6.22
CA HIS A 68 -8.81 3.05 5.61
C HIS A 68 -7.83 4.15 6.03
N ILE A 69 -7.42 4.17 7.29
CA ILE A 69 -6.42 5.13 7.76
C ILE A 69 -5.07 4.87 7.08
N LEU A 70 -4.69 3.60 6.86
CA LEU A 70 -3.49 3.26 6.09
C LEU A 70 -3.54 3.85 4.67
N LEU A 71 -4.67 3.75 3.98
CA LEU A 71 -4.86 4.37 2.66
C LEU A 71 -4.68 5.89 2.73
N HIS A 72 -5.23 6.53 3.76
CA HIS A 72 -5.08 7.96 3.98
C HIS A 72 -3.61 8.35 4.23
N ASP A 73 -2.91 7.61 5.10
CA ASP A 73 -1.50 7.86 5.43
C ASP A 73 -0.62 7.72 4.17
N VAL A 74 -0.85 6.67 3.36
CA VAL A 74 -0.10 6.47 2.10
C VAL A 74 -0.41 7.54 1.07
N LEU A 75 -1.64 8.07 1.03
CA LEU A 75 -2.00 9.19 0.17
C LEU A 75 -1.20 10.47 0.53
N GLY A 76 -0.76 10.60 1.78
CA GLY A 76 0.13 11.68 2.23
C GLY A 76 1.47 11.72 1.49
N LEU A 77 1.91 10.60 0.91
CA LEU A 77 3.15 10.54 0.12
C LEU A 77 3.06 11.21 -1.26
N ARG A 78 1.86 11.65 -1.69
CA ARG A 78 1.65 12.29 -3.00
C ARG A 78 2.54 13.51 -3.24
N SER A 79 2.86 14.24 -2.19
CA SER A 79 3.72 15.43 -2.23
C SER A 79 5.22 15.13 -2.24
N GLY A 80 5.59 13.85 -2.16
CA GLY A 80 6.98 13.38 -2.13
C GLY A 80 7.40 12.84 -0.77
N PHE A 81 8.39 11.98 -0.78
CA PHE A 81 8.90 11.28 0.43
C PHE A 81 9.78 12.16 1.32
N ARG A 82 10.28 13.28 0.80
CA ARG A 82 11.27 14.14 1.47
C ARG A 82 10.71 15.43 2.04
N MET A 83 9.51 15.78 1.67
CA MET A 83 8.84 16.91 2.29
C MET A 83 8.56 16.57 3.75
N GLU A 84 8.47 17.57 4.60
CA GLU A 84 8.10 17.38 6.01
C GLU A 84 6.83 16.53 6.13
N SER A 85 5.83 16.85 5.30
CA SER A 85 4.59 16.05 5.19
C SER A 85 4.83 14.60 4.76
N GLY A 86 5.85 14.31 3.94
CA GLY A 86 6.23 12.96 3.53
C GLY A 86 6.87 12.18 4.66
N SER A 87 7.74 12.80 5.45
CA SER A 87 8.36 12.20 6.63
C SER A 87 7.30 11.83 7.68
N ASP A 88 6.34 12.71 7.93
CA ASP A 88 5.23 12.45 8.84
C ASP A 88 4.36 11.31 8.34
N ALA A 89 4.06 11.29 7.03
CA ALA A 89 3.32 10.20 6.40
C ALA A 89 4.03 8.86 6.54
N ILE A 90 5.35 8.80 6.35
CA ILE A 90 6.16 7.58 6.53
C ILE A 90 6.06 7.08 7.97
N SER A 91 6.23 7.96 8.95
CA SER A 91 6.12 7.63 10.36
C SER A 91 4.72 7.10 10.71
N SER A 92 3.67 7.72 10.18
CA SER A 92 2.29 7.29 10.35
C SER A 92 2.04 5.91 9.72
N ILE A 93 2.58 5.67 8.52
CA ILE A 93 2.49 4.37 7.83
C ILE A 93 3.13 3.27 8.68
N HIS A 94 4.34 3.49 9.23
CA HIS A 94 5.01 2.50 10.07
C HIS A 94 4.20 2.18 11.34
N ALA A 95 3.68 3.20 12.02
CA ALA A 95 2.84 3.02 13.19
C ALA A 95 1.57 2.23 12.84
N ARG A 96 0.94 2.55 11.72
CA ARG A 96 -0.27 1.87 11.24
C ARG A 96 -0.01 0.43 10.84
N VAL A 97 1.07 0.16 10.13
CA VAL A 97 1.49 -1.20 9.78
C VAL A 97 1.66 -2.05 11.05
N ARG A 98 2.33 -1.53 12.07
CA ARG A 98 2.50 -2.23 13.34
C ARG A 98 1.17 -2.53 14.02
N GLU A 99 0.27 -1.56 14.10
CA GLU A 99 -1.07 -1.74 14.67
C GLU A 99 -1.86 -2.79 13.91
N MET A 100 -1.83 -2.75 12.58
CA MET A 100 -2.57 -3.70 11.74
C MET A 100 -2.03 -5.13 11.88
N ILE A 101 -0.70 -5.31 11.96
CA ILE A 101 -0.11 -6.64 12.21
C ILE A 101 -0.65 -7.19 13.54
N SER A 102 -0.66 -6.38 14.60
CA SER A 102 -1.20 -6.81 15.89
C SER A 102 -2.69 -7.18 15.80
N THR A 103 -3.47 -6.36 15.10
CA THR A 103 -4.91 -6.61 14.92
C THR A 103 -5.19 -7.90 14.13
N VAL A 104 -4.42 -8.16 13.07
CA VAL A 104 -4.56 -9.38 12.26
C VAL A 104 -4.14 -10.63 13.06
N GLN A 105 -3.13 -10.52 13.91
CA GLN A 105 -2.75 -11.58 14.85
C GLN A 105 -3.87 -11.86 15.85
N LEU A 106 -4.51 -10.83 16.39
CA LEU A 106 -5.66 -11.01 17.29
C LEU A 106 -6.84 -11.69 16.60
N LEU A 107 -7.13 -11.38 15.33
CA LEU A 107 -8.12 -12.09 14.53
C LEU A 107 -7.82 -13.59 14.43
N SER A 108 -6.54 -13.95 14.31
CA SER A 108 -6.12 -15.37 14.29
C SER A 108 -6.27 -16.03 15.66
N VAL A 109 -5.88 -15.35 16.72
CA VAL A 109 -6.04 -15.85 18.10
C VAL A 109 -7.52 -16.04 18.47
N ALA A 110 -8.39 -15.14 18.02
CA ALA A 110 -9.83 -15.25 18.19
C ALA A 110 -10.49 -16.33 17.30
N GLY A 111 -9.74 -16.97 16.41
CA GLY A 111 -10.25 -18.02 15.53
C GLY A 111 -10.97 -17.52 14.28
N TYR A 112 -10.93 -16.20 14.00
CA TYR A 112 -11.58 -15.61 12.83
C TYR A 112 -10.77 -15.75 11.55
N SER A 113 -9.47 -16.01 11.64
CA SER A 113 -8.57 -16.18 10.50
C SER A 113 -7.62 -17.36 10.70
N SER A 114 -7.31 -18.06 9.62
CA SER A 114 -6.26 -19.09 9.66
C SER A 114 -4.88 -18.44 9.83
N LYS A 115 -3.93 -19.22 10.38
CA LYS A 115 -2.53 -18.77 10.50
C LYS A 115 -1.91 -18.42 9.15
N GLU A 116 -2.28 -19.17 8.11
CA GLU A 116 -1.81 -18.96 6.74
C GLU A 116 -2.28 -17.60 6.20
N ASN A 117 -3.58 -17.31 6.26
CA ASN A 117 -4.14 -16.04 5.81
C ASN A 117 -3.60 -14.86 6.61
N THR A 118 -3.46 -15.03 7.94
CA THR A 118 -2.82 -14.05 8.82
C THR A 118 -1.38 -13.77 8.40
N GLY A 119 -0.60 -14.82 8.11
CA GLY A 119 0.78 -14.70 7.66
C GLY A 119 0.91 -14.01 6.31
N MET A 120 -0.01 -14.25 5.38
CA MET A 120 -0.02 -13.55 4.08
C MET A 120 -0.24 -12.05 4.23
N VAL A 121 -1.21 -11.63 5.05
CA VAL A 121 -1.50 -10.21 5.29
C VAL A 121 -0.37 -9.54 6.07
N THR A 122 0.18 -10.21 7.08
CA THR A 122 1.35 -9.71 7.83
C THR A 122 2.53 -9.44 6.90
N ARG A 123 2.85 -10.39 6.03
CA ARG A 123 3.93 -10.24 5.04
C ARG A 123 3.67 -9.06 4.10
N ALA A 124 2.45 -8.91 3.59
CA ALA A 124 2.11 -7.79 2.71
C ALA A 124 2.26 -6.43 3.41
N LEU A 125 1.93 -6.34 4.69
CA LEU A 125 2.14 -5.16 5.53
C LEU A 125 3.63 -4.84 5.72
N GLU A 126 4.45 -5.86 6.01
CA GLU A 126 5.90 -5.71 6.15
C GLU A 126 6.55 -5.29 4.83
N GLU A 127 6.13 -5.88 3.71
CA GLU A 127 6.60 -5.52 2.36
C GLU A 127 6.23 -4.07 1.98
N LEU A 128 5.05 -3.59 2.38
CA LEU A 128 4.67 -2.18 2.20
C LEU A 128 5.62 -1.26 2.98
N SER A 129 5.87 -1.58 4.25
CA SER A 129 6.78 -0.82 5.11
C SER A 129 8.18 -0.74 4.50
N GLN A 130 8.75 -1.87 4.09
CA GLN A 130 10.06 -1.94 3.44
C GLN A 130 10.10 -1.18 2.11
N PHE A 131 9.01 -1.25 1.33
CA PHE A 131 8.92 -0.52 0.07
C PHE A 131 8.95 0.99 0.29
N VAL A 132 8.22 1.50 1.28
CA VAL A 132 8.20 2.93 1.63
C VAL A 132 9.59 3.40 2.07
N ASP A 133 10.29 2.61 2.90
CA ASP A 133 11.66 2.91 3.32
C ASP A 133 12.62 2.96 2.12
N SER A 134 12.56 1.96 1.27
CA SER A 134 13.40 1.90 0.07
C SER A 134 13.15 3.06 -0.88
N ALA A 135 11.88 3.43 -1.09
CA ALA A 135 11.51 4.55 -1.94
C ALA A 135 12.01 5.89 -1.37
N SER A 136 11.98 6.06 -0.05
CA SER A 136 12.48 7.26 0.60
C SER A 136 14.00 7.44 0.44
N THR A 137 14.74 6.34 0.42
CA THR A 137 16.22 6.34 0.24
C THR A 137 16.62 6.44 -1.22
N THR A 138 15.91 5.78 -2.15
CA THR A 138 16.24 5.72 -3.59
C THR A 138 16.05 7.08 -4.26
N THR A 139 15.06 7.86 -3.87
CA THR A 139 14.88 9.25 -4.35
C THR A 139 16.05 10.17 -3.98
N LEU A 140 16.93 9.74 -3.05
CA LEU A 140 18.23 10.40 -2.79
C LEU A 140 19.25 10.11 -3.90
N SER A 141 19.22 8.90 -4.43
CA SER A 141 20.19 8.41 -5.42
C SER A 141 19.86 8.88 -6.84
N GLU A 142 18.56 8.91 -7.23
CA GLU A 142 18.13 9.27 -8.58
C GLU A 142 18.35 10.75 -8.92
N ARG A 143 18.40 11.64 -7.92
CA ARG A 143 18.71 13.08 -8.12
C ARG A 143 20.20 13.39 -8.27
N THR A 144 21.08 12.42 -8.05
CA THR A 144 22.53 12.56 -8.20
C THR A 144 23.08 11.92 -9.45
N VAL A 145 22.26 11.48 -10.38
CA VAL A 145 22.72 11.11 -11.73
C VAL A 145 22.96 12.41 -12.50
N PHE A 146 24.17 12.92 -12.37
CA PHE A 146 24.66 13.93 -13.29
C PHE A 146 24.64 13.35 -14.70
N THR A 147 23.90 13.98 -15.60
CA THR A 147 24.01 13.66 -17.01
C THR A 147 25.40 14.11 -17.50
N ARG A 148 25.91 13.44 -18.52
CA ARG A 148 27.21 13.81 -19.12
C ARG A 148 27.24 15.28 -19.58
N GLU A 149 26.05 15.85 -19.82
CA GLU A 149 25.87 17.25 -20.21
C GLU A 149 26.01 18.19 -19.00
N ASP A 150 25.63 17.77 -17.79
CA ASP A 150 25.84 18.54 -16.55
C ASP A 150 27.32 18.64 -16.17
N LEU A 151 28.16 17.72 -16.66
CA LEU A 151 29.60 17.70 -16.42
C LEU A 151 30.41 18.43 -17.51
N LEU A 152 29.76 18.80 -18.61
CA LEU A 152 30.35 19.63 -19.68
C LEU A 152 30.11 21.10 -19.35
N ILE A 153 30.57 21.55 -18.17
CA ILE A 153 30.70 22.97 -17.90
C ILE A 153 31.74 23.54 -18.86
N ASP A 154 31.23 24.36 -19.74
CA ASP A 154 31.95 25.37 -20.51
C ASP A 154 33.47 25.42 -20.36
N GLN A 155 34.16 24.75 -21.29
CA GLN A 155 35.52 25.14 -21.69
C GLN A 155 35.51 26.17 -22.83
N ALA A 156 34.42 26.88 -23.02
CA ALA A 156 34.31 27.89 -24.08
C ALA A 156 34.11 29.30 -23.50
N SER A 157 34.97 29.70 -22.56
CA SER A 157 35.10 31.10 -22.15
C SER A 157 36.50 31.34 -21.58
N VAL A 158 37.48 31.32 -22.48
CA VAL A 158 38.74 32.06 -22.30
C VAL A 158 39.04 32.79 -23.60
#